data_2b058fd60bd6861b1500a012068372f0
#
_entry.id   2b058fd60bd6861b1500a012068372f0
#
_cell.length_a   1.000
_cell.length_b   1.000
_cell.length_c   1.000
_cell.angle_alpha   90.00
_cell.angle_beta   90.00
_cell.angle_gamma   90.00
#
_symmetry.space_group_name_H-M   'P 1'
#
loop_
_entity.id
_entity.type
_entity.pdbx_description
1 polymer ?
#
loop_
_entity_poly.entity_id
_entity_poly.type
_entity_poly.pdbx_seq_one_letter_code
_entity_poly.pdbx_strand_id
1 'polypeptide(L)'
;MAKLSISTCLTVLTFMIFHLKMLHAVSSYSFSFGSFDKDPNFESSIALYGDAKVVGNSSSLQLTRPVSLSAGRVMYKQPIKLVEGNPGNLVSFSTYFSFLMSPDNGDGLAFVVVPSGFNASVFDNTPFGLYLGPEKSSPKFVAVEFDTMRDAKFGDLNDNHVGIDVGGFVSVKVRNVSSNNMVLNSGKRLHSWIDYEAGSKTLEVRLSHSGDIKPIDPLLSHPIDLSKTWNDEKVLIGLTSSNGNSSQTCFLHSWNFKLRRVPLWMHSQPLDPQDFAKHEKPMVVQKKSGCILKMLTAMIFGTACGAMGAFMVLYLWTIFGNRRPVMPEECSVPPVDFEYKKVKVIVDKAIEDGKH
;
A
#
# COMPACT_ATOMS: atom_id res chain seq x y z
N MET A 1 -26.49 -46.50 -1.73
CA MET A 1 -25.84 -45.30 -2.22
C MET A 1 -26.79 -44.13 -1.96
N ALA A 2 -26.41 -43.23 -1.06
CA ALA A 2 -27.26 -42.10 -0.69
C ALA A 2 -27.25 -41.07 -1.86
N LYS A 3 -28.40 -40.85 -2.48
CA LYS A 3 -28.59 -39.75 -3.43
C LYS A 3 -28.56 -38.44 -2.64
N LEU A 4 -27.45 -37.71 -2.70
CA LEU A 4 -27.40 -36.33 -2.20
C LEU A 4 -28.43 -35.53 -3.02
N SER A 5 -29.39 -34.92 -2.32
CA SER A 5 -30.41 -34.09 -2.98
C SER A 5 -29.73 -32.88 -3.63
N ILE A 6 -30.19 -32.50 -4.81
CA ILE A 6 -29.76 -31.28 -5.53
C ILE A 6 -29.82 -30.06 -4.61
N SER A 7 -30.80 -30.04 -3.70
CA SER A 7 -30.98 -29.03 -2.66
C SER A 7 -29.75 -28.93 -1.72
N THR A 8 -29.19 -30.05 -1.28
CA THR A 8 -28.00 -30.05 -0.39
C THR A 8 -26.74 -29.57 -1.12
N CYS A 9 -26.58 -29.89 -2.41
CA CYS A 9 -25.47 -29.33 -3.22
C CYS A 9 -25.62 -27.81 -3.41
N LEU A 10 -26.84 -27.33 -3.62
CA LEU A 10 -27.10 -25.88 -3.77
C LEU A 10 -26.80 -25.10 -2.49
N THR A 11 -27.20 -25.64 -1.32
CA THR A 11 -26.92 -25.00 -0.02
C THR A 11 -25.42 -24.98 0.30
N VAL A 12 -24.67 -26.03 0.00
CA VAL A 12 -23.21 -26.04 0.18
C VAL A 12 -22.53 -25.04 -0.78
N LEU A 13 -22.98 -24.94 -2.01
CA LEU A 13 -22.45 -24.02 -2.99
C LEU A 13 -22.73 -22.55 -2.61
N THR A 14 -23.95 -22.25 -2.14
CA THR A 14 -24.31 -20.90 -1.65
C THR A 14 -23.51 -20.53 -0.40
N PHE A 15 -23.30 -21.46 0.51
CA PHE A 15 -22.48 -21.27 1.70
C PHE A 15 -21.01 -21.02 1.33
N MET A 16 -20.45 -21.78 0.39
CA MET A 16 -19.08 -21.56 -0.13
C MET A 16 -18.95 -20.19 -0.83
N ILE A 17 -19.92 -19.80 -1.65
CA ILE A 17 -19.91 -18.50 -2.32
C ILE A 17 -20.05 -17.35 -1.31
N PHE A 18 -20.84 -17.53 -0.26
CA PHE A 18 -20.98 -16.55 0.82
C PHE A 18 -19.67 -16.41 1.61
N HIS A 19 -19.01 -17.50 1.94
CA HIS A 19 -17.70 -17.47 2.61
C HIS A 19 -16.60 -16.90 1.70
N LEU A 20 -16.58 -17.21 0.41
CA LEU A 20 -15.66 -16.60 -0.56
C LEU A 20 -15.86 -15.08 -0.67
N LYS A 21 -17.10 -14.60 -0.66
CA LYS A 21 -17.39 -13.15 -0.65
C LYS A 21 -16.98 -12.47 0.65
N MET A 22 -17.09 -13.16 1.79
CA MET A 22 -16.59 -12.63 3.07
C MET A 22 -15.05 -12.54 3.12
N LEU A 23 -14.30 -13.42 2.45
CA LEU A 23 -12.85 -13.32 2.34
C LEU A 23 -12.37 -12.18 1.43
N HIS A 24 -13.19 -11.69 0.50
CA HIS A 24 -12.83 -10.62 -0.44
C HIS A 24 -13.17 -9.20 0.04
N ALA A 25 -13.73 -9.01 1.23
CA ALA A 25 -14.24 -7.71 1.70
C ALA A 25 -13.26 -6.89 2.53
N VAL A 26 -11.98 -7.24 2.59
CA VAL A 26 -10.95 -6.34 3.15
C VAL A 26 -10.24 -5.65 2.00
N SER A 27 -10.84 -4.60 1.45
CA SER A 27 -10.12 -3.70 0.55
C SER A 27 -9.00 -3.01 1.37
N SER A 28 -7.82 -3.57 1.28
CA SER A 28 -6.61 -2.96 1.83
C SER A 28 -6.24 -1.81 0.90
N TYR A 29 -6.55 -0.57 1.29
CA TYR A 29 -6.01 0.60 0.61
C TYR A 29 -4.49 0.61 0.82
N SER A 30 -3.78 0.08 -0.16
CA SER A 30 -2.33 0.05 -0.16
C SER A 30 -1.80 0.07 -1.57
N PHE A 31 -0.71 0.80 -1.77
CA PHE A 31 0.06 0.77 -3.02
C PHE A 31 1.55 0.86 -2.70
N SER A 32 2.36 0.44 -3.65
CA SER A 32 3.82 0.47 -3.53
C SER A 32 4.43 0.67 -4.92
N PHE A 33 4.97 1.86 -5.17
CA PHE A 33 5.65 2.21 -6.41
C PHE A 33 7.15 2.38 -6.12
N GLY A 34 7.95 1.41 -6.49
CA GLY A 34 9.41 1.48 -6.47
C GLY A 34 10.00 2.06 -7.76
N SER A 35 9.16 2.13 -8.81
CA SER A 35 9.48 2.67 -10.13
C SER A 35 8.17 3.09 -10.79
N PHE A 36 8.06 4.34 -11.22
CA PHE A 36 6.79 4.90 -11.68
C PHE A 36 6.48 4.61 -13.15
N ASP A 37 7.49 4.36 -13.98
CA ASP A 37 7.34 4.09 -15.41
C ASP A 37 7.01 2.62 -15.74
N LYS A 38 7.26 1.70 -14.82
CA LYS A 38 7.18 0.25 -15.05
C LYS A 38 6.00 -0.43 -14.38
N ASP A 39 5.34 0.24 -13.45
CA ASP A 39 4.21 -0.34 -12.74
C ASP A 39 2.91 -0.16 -13.54
N PRO A 40 2.29 -1.26 -13.99
CA PRO A 40 1.06 -1.20 -14.79
C PRO A 40 -0.13 -0.58 -14.03
N ASN A 41 -0.07 -0.55 -12.69
CA ASN A 41 -1.13 0.01 -11.86
C ASN A 41 -0.92 1.49 -11.57
N PHE A 42 0.20 2.07 -11.99
CA PHE A 42 0.51 3.47 -11.70
C PHE A 42 -0.56 4.42 -12.25
N GLU A 43 -0.83 4.38 -13.54
CA GLU A 43 -1.81 5.26 -14.18
C GLU A 43 -3.24 5.05 -13.66
N SER A 44 -3.61 3.83 -13.28
CA SER A 44 -4.93 3.54 -12.72
C SER A 44 -5.11 4.08 -11.31
N SER A 45 -4.03 4.16 -10.53
CA SER A 45 -4.04 4.48 -9.10
C SER A 45 -3.64 5.92 -8.80
N ILE A 46 -2.80 6.54 -9.64
CA ILE A 46 -2.18 7.84 -9.42
C ILE A 46 -2.63 8.85 -10.47
N ALA A 47 -2.83 10.08 -10.03
CA ALA A 47 -3.06 11.23 -10.89
C ALA A 47 -1.93 12.24 -10.71
N LEU A 48 -1.50 12.84 -11.83
CA LEU A 48 -0.48 13.89 -11.90
C LEU A 48 -1.14 15.20 -12.26
N TYR A 49 -0.75 16.29 -11.62
CA TYR A 49 -1.28 17.63 -11.85
C TYR A 49 -0.14 18.65 -11.96
N GLY A 50 -0.41 19.75 -12.68
CA GLY A 50 0.57 20.81 -12.92
C GLY A 50 1.75 20.32 -13.76
N ASP A 51 2.96 20.63 -13.30
CA ASP A 51 4.21 20.27 -13.98
C ASP A 51 4.68 18.83 -13.69
N ALA A 52 3.93 18.10 -12.87
CA ALA A 52 4.29 16.73 -12.49
C ALA A 52 4.28 15.78 -13.69
N LYS A 53 5.37 15.04 -13.89
CA LYS A 53 5.52 14.07 -14.98
C LYS A 53 6.43 12.91 -14.62
N VAL A 54 6.22 11.78 -15.25
CA VAL A 54 7.15 10.63 -15.19
C VAL A 54 8.37 10.91 -16.06
N VAL A 55 9.56 10.65 -15.53
CA VAL A 55 10.83 10.75 -16.23
C VAL A 55 11.36 9.35 -16.49
N GLY A 56 11.16 8.86 -17.72
CA GLY A 56 11.41 7.46 -18.09
C GLY A 56 12.86 6.99 -17.88
N ASN A 57 13.86 7.84 -18.09
CA ASN A 57 15.26 7.46 -17.93
C ASN A 57 15.68 7.17 -16.48
N SER A 58 14.98 7.75 -15.51
CA SER A 58 15.26 7.60 -14.07
C SER A 58 14.19 6.87 -13.30
N SER A 59 13.11 6.46 -13.98
CA SER A 59 11.93 5.82 -13.37
C SER A 59 11.37 6.61 -12.18
N SER A 60 11.53 7.95 -12.22
CA SER A 60 11.14 8.88 -11.17
C SER A 60 10.00 9.80 -11.62
N LEU A 61 9.34 10.44 -10.67
CA LEU A 61 8.42 11.55 -10.91
C LEU A 61 9.14 12.87 -10.68
N GLN A 62 9.18 13.74 -11.67
CA GLN A 62 9.54 15.13 -11.51
C GLN A 62 8.28 15.90 -11.11
N LEU A 63 8.30 16.58 -9.97
CA LEU A 63 7.18 17.41 -9.51
C LEU A 63 7.32 18.85 -10.00
N THR A 64 8.51 19.46 -9.89
CA THR A 64 8.77 20.82 -10.33
C THR A 64 9.85 20.86 -11.40
N ARG A 65 9.74 21.84 -12.31
CA ARG A 65 10.74 22.15 -13.35
C ARG A 65 11.72 23.22 -12.84
N PRO A 66 12.93 23.34 -13.43
CA PRO A 66 13.90 24.39 -13.05
C PRO A 66 13.52 25.77 -13.61
N VAL A 67 12.31 26.21 -13.32
CA VAL A 67 11.76 27.53 -13.73
C VAL A 67 10.91 28.09 -12.59
N SER A 68 10.82 29.41 -12.49
CA SER A 68 9.96 30.06 -11.51
C SER A 68 8.49 29.69 -11.69
N LEU A 69 7.74 29.71 -10.60
CA LEU A 69 6.30 29.41 -10.54
C LEU A 69 5.96 27.99 -11.03
N SER A 70 6.92 27.08 -11.05
CA SER A 70 6.63 25.68 -11.31
C SER A 70 6.01 25.02 -10.08
N ALA A 71 4.91 24.31 -10.28
CA ALA A 71 4.25 23.55 -9.24
C ALA A 71 3.71 22.24 -9.80
N GLY A 72 3.82 21.17 -9.02
CA GLY A 72 3.36 19.84 -9.43
C GLY A 72 2.89 19.02 -8.25
N ARG A 73 1.96 18.12 -8.54
CA ARG A 73 1.31 17.31 -7.54
C ARG A 73 1.06 15.91 -8.04
N VAL A 74 1.29 14.93 -7.16
CA VAL A 74 0.94 13.53 -7.36
C VAL A 74 -0.07 13.11 -6.32
N MET A 75 -1.23 12.59 -6.74
CA MET A 75 -2.33 12.23 -5.85
C MET A 75 -2.77 10.79 -6.06
N TYR A 76 -3.06 10.10 -4.97
CA TYR A 76 -3.76 8.82 -5.03
C TYR A 76 -5.23 9.07 -5.41
N LYS A 77 -5.70 8.40 -6.48
CA LYS A 77 -7.04 8.65 -7.07
C LYS A 77 -8.20 8.21 -6.20
N GLN A 78 -7.99 7.20 -5.35
CA GLN A 78 -9.08 6.63 -4.56
C GLN A 78 -9.20 7.33 -3.21
N PRO A 79 -10.36 7.92 -2.88
CA PRO A 79 -10.58 8.54 -1.58
C PRO A 79 -10.55 7.50 -0.45
N ILE A 80 -9.83 7.83 0.61
CA ILE A 80 -9.59 6.98 1.78
C ILE A 80 -10.49 7.43 2.93
N LYS A 81 -10.97 6.50 3.74
CA LYS A 81 -11.70 6.78 4.98
C LYS A 81 -10.75 6.54 6.16
N LEU A 82 -10.46 7.60 6.93
CA LEU A 82 -9.60 7.52 8.12
C LEU A 82 -10.37 7.25 9.41
N VAL A 83 -11.70 7.42 9.37
CA VAL A 83 -12.61 7.10 10.47
C VAL A 83 -13.64 6.10 9.94
N GLU A 84 -13.75 4.94 10.55
CA GLU A 84 -14.62 3.83 10.09
C GLU A 84 -15.58 3.38 11.21
N GLY A 85 -16.80 3.01 10.81
CA GLY A 85 -17.79 2.44 11.74
C GLY A 85 -18.57 3.48 12.55
N ASN A 86 -19.48 2.97 13.41
CA ASN A 86 -20.26 3.76 14.35
C ASN A 86 -20.32 3.01 15.71
N PRO A 87 -19.67 3.51 16.79
CA PRO A 87 -18.88 4.75 16.85
C PRO A 87 -17.65 4.70 15.94
N GLY A 88 -17.22 5.88 15.45
CA GLY A 88 -16.13 6.01 14.50
C GLY A 88 -14.76 5.58 15.09
N ASN A 89 -14.17 4.56 14.53
CA ASN A 89 -12.83 4.11 14.88
C ASN A 89 -11.81 4.71 13.91
N LEU A 90 -10.76 5.31 14.46
CA LEU A 90 -9.63 5.79 13.67
C LEU A 90 -8.84 4.62 13.05
N VAL A 91 -8.34 4.84 11.85
CA VAL A 91 -7.49 3.89 11.13
C VAL A 91 -6.06 4.41 11.09
N SER A 92 -5.12 3.56 11.47
CA SER A 92 -3.69 3.87 11.37
C SER A 92 -3.24 3.81 9.91
N PHE A 93 -2.23 4.62 9.55
CA PHE A 93 -1.60 4.50 8.25
C PHE A 93 -0.08 4.64 8.35
N SER A 94 0.58 4.14 7.32
CA SER A 94 2.01 4.34 7.11
C SER A 94 2.24 4.74 5.66
N THR A 95 3.08 5.74 5.44
CA THR A 95 3.58 6.07 4.11
C THR A 95 5.10 6.17 4.13
N TYR A 96 5.71 5.75 3.05
CA TYR A 96 7.13 5.89 2.80
C TYR A 96 7.32 6.45 1.40
N PHE A 97 8.23 7.40 1.27
CA PHE A 97 8.68 7.90 -0.03
C PHE A 97 10.14 8.29 0.00
N SER A 98 10.77 8.19 -1.16
CA SER A 98 12.12 8.71 -1.36
C SER A 98 12.11 9.84 -2.38
N PHE A 99 12.80 10.91 -2.07
CA PHE A 99 12.79 12.14 -2.84
C PHE A 99 14.18 12.76 -2.97
N LEU A 100 14.31 13.68 -3.91
CA LEU A 100 15.51 14.47 -4.13
C LEU A 100 15.10 15.89 -4.52
N MET A 101 15.68 16.89 -3.87
CA MET A 101 15.53 18.29 -4.23
C MET A 101 16.88 18.85 -4.67
N SER A 102 16.88 19.67 -5.75
CA SER A 102 18.09 20.35 -6.22
C SER A 102 18.58 21.37 -5.20
N PRO A 103 19.86 21.81 -5.28
CA PRO A 103 20.43 22.74 -4.31
C PRO A 103 19.82 24.15 -4.29
N ASP A 104 18.91 24.46 -5.23
CA ASP A 104 18.19 25.73 -5.20
C ASP A 104 17.18 25.76 -4.03
N ASN A 105 16.78 26.96 -3.61
CA ASN A 105 15.69 27.14 -2.66
C ASN A 105 14.34 27.08 -3.39
N GLY A 106 13.32 26.62 -2.69
CA GLY A 106 11.94 26.53 -3.17
C GLY A 106 11.06 26.16 -1.99
N ASP A 107 9.75 26.05 -2.19
CA ASP A 107 8.85 25.63 -1.08
C ASP A 107 9.14 24.20 -0.60
N GLY A 108 9.94 23.44 -1.37
CA GLY A 108 10.28 22.07 -1.02
C GLY A 108 9.20 21.07 -1.40
N LEU A 109 8.93 20.11 -0.52
CA LEU A 109 7.99 18.99 -0.72
C LEU A 109 7.06 18.85 0.47
N ALA A 110 5.77 18.63 0.24
CA ALA A 110 4.83 18.28 1.30
C ALA A 110 4.06 16.98 1.00
N PHE A 111 3.96 16.10 1.98
CA PHE A 111 2.95 15.04 2.00
C PHE A 111 1.66 15.64 2.57
N VAL A 112 0.54 15.44 1.87
CA VAL A 112 -0.74 16.08 2.21
C VAL A 112 -1.87 15.07 2.37
N VAL A 113 -2.73 15.34 3.34
CA VAL A 113 -4.04 14.71 3.54
C VAL A 113 -5.07 15.82 3.44
N VAL A 114 -5.92 15.77 2.42
CA VAL A 114 -6.92 16.80 2.08
C VAL A 114 -8.31 16.19 1.93
N PRO A 115 -9.41 16.98 2.04
CA PRO A 115 -10.75 16.46 1.79
C PRO A 115 -10.89 15.85 0.39
N SER A 116 -11.76 14.87 0.22
CA SER A 116 -12.00 14.26 -1.10
C SER A 116 -12.55 15.23 -2.15
N GLY A 117 -13.12 16.36 -1.73
CA GLY A 117 -13.55 17.45 -2.59
C GLY A 117 -12.45 18.46 -2.96
N PHE A 118 -11.21 18.24 -2.53
CA PHE A 118 -10.09 19.11 -2.87
C PHE A 118 -9.82 19.11 -4.38
N ASN A 119 -9.74 20.32 -4.96
CA ASN A 119 -9.43 20.46 -6.37
C ASN A 119 -7.92 20.42 -6.61
N ALA A 120 -7.42 19.22 -6.92
CA ALA A 120 -5.99 18.98 -7.10
C ALA A 120 -5.38 19.66 -8.35
N SER A 121 -6.20 20.15 -9.28
CA SER A 121 -5.71 20.84 -10.50
C SER A 121 -5.49 22.34 -10.28
N VAL A 122 -5.98 22.92 -9.20
CA VAL A 122 -5.82 24.33 -8.88
C VAL A 122 -4.53 24.52 -8.07
N PHE A 123 -3.69 25.41 -8.54
CA PHE A 123 -2.46 25.86 -7.89
C PHE A 123 -2.58 27.36 -7.61
N ASP A 124 -1.97 27.81 -6.53
CA ASP A 124 -1.84 29.22 -6.23
C ASP A 124 -0.44 29.52 -5.64
N ASN A 125 -0.18 30.79 -5.26
CA ASN A 125 1.10 31.22 -4.71
C ASN A 125 1.24 30.96 -3.20
N THR A 126 0.46 30.05 -2.64
CA THR A 126 0.63 29.55 -1.28
C THR A 126 1.69 28.46 -1.23
N PRO A 127 2.25 28.16 -0.03
CA PRO A 127 3.25 27.11 0.10
C PRO A 127 2.82 25.79 -0.56
N PHE A 128 3.76 25.16 -1.23
CA PHE A 128 3.56 23.90 -1.97
C PHE A 128 2.48 23.98 -3.08
N GLY A 129 2.09 25.20 -3.49
CA GLY A 129 1.04 25.43 -4.47
C GLY A 129 -0.36 25.01 -4.00
N LEU A 130 -0.61 24.91 -2.70
CA LEU A 130 -1.86 24.42 -2.13
C LEU A 130 -2.92 25.50 -2.03
N TYR A 131 -3.92 25.48 -2.90
CA TYR A 131 -5.10 26.33 -2.74
C TYR A 131 -6.07 25.70 -1.74
N LEU A 132 -6.13 26.25 -0.53
CA LEU A 132 -6.96 25.74 0.56
C LEU A 132 -8.32 26.46 0.69
N GLY A 133 -8.68 27.27 -0.29
CA GLY A 133 -9.89 28.10 -0.27
C GLY A 133 -9.65 29.52 0.25
N PRO A 134 -10.69 30.35 0.37
CA PRO A 134 -10.57 31.71 0.85
C PRO A 134 -10.05 31.77 2.28
N GLU A 135 -9.22 32.76 2.61
CA GLU A 135 -8.55 32.92 3.93
C GLU A 135 -9.47 32.86 5.16
N LYS A 136 -10.76 33.08 4.99
CA LYS A 136 -11.76 33.04 6.07
C LYS A 136 -12.29 31.65 6.39
N SER A 137 -11.97 30.65 5.59
CA SER A 137 -12.34 29.25 5.87
C SER A 137 -11.24 28.58 6.69
N SER A 138 -11.59 27.83 7.74
CA SER A 138 -10.63 26.94 8.40
C SER A 138 -10.44 25.70 7.49
N PRO A 139 -9.36 25.64 6.70
CA PRO A 139 -9.18 24.56 5.77
C PRO A 139 -8.92 23.27 6.54
N LYS A 140 -9.62 22.20 6.16
CA LYS A 140 -9.37 20.88 6.73
C LYS A 140 -8.23 20.24 5.94
N PHE A 141 -7.01 20.35 6.42
CA PHE A 141 -5.89 19.59 5.86
C PHE A 141 -4.87 19.25 6.93
N VAL A 142 -4.09 18.24 6.68
CA VAL A 142 -2.89 17.89 7.44
C VAL A 142 -1.77 17.71 6.44
N ALA A 143 -0.62 18.33 6.72
CA ALA A 143 0.57 18.15 5.91
C ALA A 143 1.79 17.80 6.77
N VAL A 144 2.76 17.17 6.12
CA VAL A 144 4.14 17.07 6.60
C VAL A 144 5.00 17.73 5.54
N GLU A 145 5.56 18.86 5.89
CA GLU A 145 6.42 19.67 5.02
C GLU A 145 7.89 19.34 5.18
N PHE A 146 8.62 19.41 4.08
CA PHE A 146 10.08 19.35 3.97
C PHE A 146 10.51 20.65 3.29
N ASP A 147 10.62 21.69 4.07
CA ASP A 147 10.74 23.07 3.60
C ASP A 147 12.20 23.47 3.39
N THR A 148 12.47 24.12 2.26
CA THR A 148 13.79 24.58 1.83
C THR A 148 13.84 26.11 1.61
N MET A 149 12.77 26.80 2.00
CA MET A 149 12.68 28.27 1.96
C MET A 149 12.18 28.80 3.30
N ARG A 150 12.76 29.87 3.78
CA ARG A 150 12.28 30.54 4.98
C ARG A 150 11.21 31.56 4.61
N ASP A 151 9.96 31.33 4.95
CA ASP A 151 8.88 32.31 4.83
C ASP A 151 8.49 32.85 6.22
N ALA A 152 8.89 34.09 6.49
CA ALA A 152 8.58 34.76 7.76
C ALA A 152 7.07 34.95 7.97
N LYS A 153 6.25 34.96 6.91
CA LYS A 153 4.79 35.08 6.98
C LYS A 153 4.17 33.88 7.69
N PHE A 154 4.75 32.69 7.50
CA PHE A 154 4.27 31.45 8.12
C PHE A 154 5.04 31.08 9.39
N GLY A 155 6.02 31.90 9.78
CA GLY A 155 6.77 31.72 11.02
C GLY A 155 7.87 30.68 10.96
N ASP A 156 8.42 30.45 9.76
CA ASP A 156 9.43 29.43 9.54
C ASP A 156 10.69 29.64 10.38
N LEU A 157 11.15 28.54 10.97
CA LEU A 157 12.33 28.53 11.82
C LEU A 157 13.60 28.87 11.02
N ASN A 158 13.72 28.28 9.81
CA ASN A 158 14.84 28.42 8.87
C ASN A 158 14.44 27.89 7.50
N ASP A 159 15.39 27.79 6.59
CA ASP A 159 15.28 27.27 5.20
C ASP A 159 15.65 25.79 5.08
N ASN A 160 15.65 25.02 6.15
CA ASN A 160 15.99 23.60 6.17
C ASN A 160 15.31 22.90 7.36
N HIS A 161 14.00 22.74 7.26
CA HIS A 161 13.20 22.19 8.36
C HIS A 161 12.14 21.20 7.85
N VAL A 162 11.67 20.39 8.79
CA VAL A 162 10.50 19.52 8.60
C VAL A 162 9.45 19.97 9.60
N GLY A 163 8.22 20.13 9.12
CA GLY A 163 7.10 20.60 9.92
C GLY A 163 5.86 19.69 9.79
N ILE A 164 4.94 19.85 10.73
CA ILE A 164 3.60 19.26 10.70
C ILE A 164 2.60 20.39 10.72
N ASP A 165 1.77 20.47 9.69
CA ASP A 165 0.75 21.49 9.49
C ASP A 165 -0.64 20.93 9.72
N VAL A 166 -1.47 21.67 10.44
CA VAL A 166 -2.86 21.28 10.72
C VAL A 166 -3.78 22.46 10.54
N GLY A 167 -4.56 22.45 9.46
CA GLY A 167 -5.53 23.50 9.18
C GLY A 167 -4.94 24.88 8.85
N GLY A 168 -3.64 24.99 8.60
CA GLY A 168 -2.92 26.21 8.25
C GLY A 168 -1.48 25.91 7.89
N PHE A 169 -0.79 26.86 7.25
CA PHE A 169 0.63 26.73 6.88
C PHE A 169 1.61 27.10 8.00
N VAL A 170 1.10 27.40 9.19
CA VAL A 170 1.95 27.56 10.38
C VAL A 170 2.10 26.20 11.03
N SER A 171 3.28 25.63 11.00
CA SER A 171 3.57 24.32 11.55
C SER A 171 3.27 24.25 13.05
N VAL A 172 2.43 23.32 13.48
CA VAL A 172 2.14 23.03 14.89
C VAL A 172 3.31 22.33 15.59
N LYS A 173 4.22 21.74 14.81
CA LYS A 173 5.45 21.13 15.26
C LYS A 173 6.50 21.23 14.15
N VAL A 174 7.68 21.74 14.49
CA VAL A 174 8.77 21.95 13.52
C VAL A 174 10.10 21.45 14.07
N ARG A 175 10.99 20.99 13.20
CA ARG A 175 12.35 20.56 13.52
C ARG A 175 13.32 21.05 12.46
N ASN A 176 14.36 21.78 12.88
CA ASN A 176 15.53 22.07 12.06
C ASN A 176 16.33 20.77 11.81
N VAL A 177 16.48 20.35 10.57
CA VAL A 177 17.18 19.10 10.25
C VAL A 177 18.69 19.28 10.12
N SER A 178 19.19 20.50 10.07
CA SER A 178 20.64 20.76 10.10
C SER A 178 21.27 20.25 11.39
N SER A 179 20.53 20.21 12.49
CA SER A 179 20.97 19.62 13.76
C SER A 179 21.25 18.11 13.66
N ASN A 180 20.71 17.45 12.65
CA ASN A 180 20.89 16.04 12.37
C ASN A 180 21.86 15.82 11.19
N ASN A 181 22.63 16.83 10.81
CA ASN A 181 23.53 16.83 9.64
C ASN A 181 22.81 16.50 8.33
N MET A 182 21.57 16.90 8.20
CA MET A 182 20.77 16.74 6.99
C MET A 182 20.50 18.08 6.32
N VAL A 183 20.59 18.09 4.99
CA VAL A 183 20.24 19.23 4.13
C VAL A 183 19.24 18.71 3.11
N LEU A 184 18.01 19.24 3.14
CA LEU A 184 16.88 18.77 2.34
C LEU A 184 17.13 18.94 0.83
N ASN A 185 17.70 20.08 0.44
CA ASN A 185 18.02 20.43 -0.94
C ASN A 185 19.49 20.16 -1.32
N SER A 186 20.09 19.14 -0.74
CA SER A 186 21.51 18.77 -1.02
C SER A 186 21.75 18.15 -2.40
N GLY A 187 20.72 17.91 -3.19
CA GLY A 187 20.81 17.11 -4.42
C GLY A 187 21.01 15.61 -4.17
N LYS A 188 20.94 15.15 -2.92
CA LYS A 188 21.02 13.75 -2.54
C LYS A 188 19.65 13.19 -2.23
N ARG A 189 19.47 11.91 -2.48
CA ARG A 189 18.21 11.21 -2.17
C ARG A 189 18.02 11.13 -0.66
N LEU A 190 16.83 11.49 -0.22
CA LEU A 190 16.36 11.36 1.15
C LEU A 190 15.18 10.39 1.20
N HIS A 191 14.97 9.79 2.36
CA HIS A 191 13.95 8.78 2.62
C HIS A 191 13.12 9.21 3.82
N SER A 192 11.81 9.30 3.64
CA SER A 192 10.88 9.68 4.71
C SER A 192 9.87 8.58 4.99
N TRP A 193 9.58 8.39 6.27
CA TRP A 193 8.49 7.55 6.78
C TRP A 193 7.57 8.43 7.63
N ILE A 194 6.29 8.41 7.30
CA ILE A 194 5.25 9.11 8.07
C ILE A 194 4.26 8.05 8.54
N ASP A 195 4.10 7.93 9.84
CA ASP A 195 3.21 6.98 10.47
C ASP A 195 2.19 7.70 11.32
N TYR A 196 0.94 7.35 11.15
CA TYR A 196 -0.13 7.73 12.06
C TYR A 196 -0.60 6.49 12.82
N GLU A 197 -0.54 6.57 14.15
CA GLU A 197 -1.03 5.51 15.02
C GLU A 197 -2.35 5.92 15.67
N ALA A 198 -3.43 5.25 15.26
CA ALA A 198 -4.78 5.58 15.69
C ALA A 198 -5.00 5.37 17.20
N GLY A 199 -4.34 4.37 17.79
CA GLY A 199 -4.48 4.07 19.21
C GLY A 199 -3.93 5.16 20.12
N SER A 200 -2.77 5.72 19.78
CA SER A 200 -2.14 6.83 20.51
C SER A 200 -2.51 8.22 19.94
N LYS A 201 -3.21 8.24 18.77
CA LYS A 201 -3.51 9.47 18.03
C LYS A 201 -2.26 10.31 17.75
N THR A 202 -1.17 9.67 17.35
CA THR A 202 0.12 10.29 17.15
C THR A 202 0.58 10.18 15.72
N LEU A 203 1.03 11.29 15.13
CA LEU A 203 1.71 11.36 13.85
C LEU A 203 3.22 11.42 14.09
N GLU A 204 3.97 10.51 13.50
CA GLU A 204 5.42 10.46 13.60
C GLU A 204 6.06 10.58 12.23
N VAL A 205 7.11 11.37 12.15
CA VAL A 205 7.89 11.60 10.94
C VAL A 205 9.33 11.16 11.17
N ARG A 206 9.88 10.38 10.26
CA ARG A 206 11.29 9.96 10.25
C ARG A 206 11.92 10.34 8.92
N LEU A 207 13.18 10.71 8.97
CA LEU A 207 13.97 11.10 7.80
C LEU A 207 15.35 10.45 7.87
N SER A 208 15.88 9.98 6.73
CA SER A 208 17.19 9.35 6.63
C SER A 208 17.81 9.55 5.25
N HIS A 209 19.15 9.49 5.18
CA HIS A 209 19.89 9.37 3.92
C HIS A 209 19.85 7.95 3.35
N SER A 210 19.60 6.92 4.17
CA SER A 210 19.48 5.52 3.75
C SER A 210 18.03 5.09 3.76
N GLY A 211 17.61 4.40 2.69
CA GLY A 211 16.26 3.80 2.57
C GLY A 211 16.15 2.40 3.15
N ASP A 212 17.27 1.76 3.48
CA ASP A 212 17.29 0.36 3.87
C ASP A 212 16.74 0.13 5.28
N ILE A 213 16.97 1.10 6.17
CA ILE A 213 16.58 0.99 7.57
C ILE A 213 15.78 2.23 7.98
N LYS A 214 14.55 2.01 8.43
CA LYS A 214 13.73 3.05 9.05
C LYS A 214 14.35 3.43 10.40
N PRO A 215 14.64 4.71 10.67
CA PRO A 215 15.14 5.15 11.97
C PRO A 215 14.22 4.74 13.11
N ILE A 216 14.79 4.34 14.26
CA ILE A 216 14.03 3.97 15.45
C ILE A 216 13.35 5.21 16.01
N ASP A 217 14.14 6.26 16.25
CA ASP A 217 13.64 7.49 16.82
C ASP A 217 12.99 8.39 15.75
N PRO A 218 11.79 8.94 15.99
CA PRO A 218 11.18 9.88 15.08
C PRO A 218 11.90 11.24 15.13
N LEU A 219 12.02 11.87 13.96
CA LEU A 219 12.46 13.26 13.83
C LEU A 219 11.43 14.21 14.47
N LEU A 220 10.15 13.95 14.19
CA LEU A 220 8.99 14.63 14.78
C LEU A 220 7.98 13.61 15.28
N SER A 221 7.34 13.96 16.40
CA SER A 221 6.18 13.25 16.93
C SER A 221 5.19 14.30 17.45
N HIS A 222 3.93 14.22 17.01
CA HIS A 222 2.88 15.16 17.39
C HIS A 222 1.54 14.45 17.63
N PRO A 223 0.88 14.67 18.79
CA PRO A 223 -0.45 14.15 19.04
C PRO A 223 -1.49 14.90 18.20
N ILE A 224 -2.24 14.18 17.37
CA ILE A 224 -3.30 14.73 16.53
C ILE A 224 -4.48 13.77 16.46
N ASP A 225 -5.67 14.26 16.82
CA ASP A 225 -6.91 13.49 16.70
C ASP A 225 -7.55 13.72 15.33
N LEU A 226 -7.22 12.88 14.35
CA LEU A 226 -7.74 12.98 13.00
C LEU A 226 -9.27 12.78 12.92
N SER A 227 -9.90 12.19 13.95
CA SER A 227 -11.36 12.07 13.98
C SER A 227 -12.05 13.42 14.15
N LYS A 228 -11.41 14.39 14.81
CA LYS A 228 -11.92 15.76 14.94
C LYS A 228 -11.84 16.53 13.62
N THR A 229 -10.83 16.24 12.81
CA THR A 229 -10.63 16.90 11.52
C THR A 229 -11.52 16.32 10.45
N TRP A 230 -11.57 14.97 10.33
CA TRP A 230 -12.17 14.29 9.20
C TRP A 230 -13.50 13.62 9.49
N ASN A 231 -13.83 13.33 10.77
CA ASN A 231 -15.03 12.62 11.19
C ASN A 231 -15.37 11.48 10.22
N ASP A 232 -16.47 11.58 9.47
CA ASP A 232 -16.93 10.59 8.47
C ASP A 232 -16.51 10.95 7.03
N GLU A 233 -15.73 12.00 6.86
CA GLU A 233 -15.29 12.54 5.57
C GLU A 233 -14.20 11.69 4.96
N LYS A 234 -14.27 11.44 3.63
CA LYS A 234 -13.19 10.80 2.90
C LYS A 234 -12.11 11.82 2.58
N VAL A 235 -10.86 11.35 2.53
CA VAL A 235 -9.68 12.15 2.23
C VAL A 235 -8.96 11.63 0.99
N LEU A 236 -8.24 12.53 0.33
CA LEU A 236 -7.21 12.21 -0.65
C LEU A 236 -5.84 12.39 0.01
N ILE A 237 -4.90 11.59 -0.44
CA ILE A 237 -3.48 11.71 -0.05
C ILE A 237 -2.64 12.00 -1.27
N GLY A 238 -1.55 12.74 -1.07
CA GLY A 238 -0.65 13.08 -2.16
C GLY A 238 0.66 13.68 -1.69
N LEU A 239 1.50 13.98 -2.67
CA LEU A 239 2.73 14.74 -2.52
C LEU A 239 2.66 15.93 -3.46
N THR A 240 3.01 17.11 -2.96
CA THR A 240 2.98 18.37 -3.71
C THR A 240 4.26 19.15 -3.51
N SER A 241 4.68 19.87 -4.52
CA SER A 241 5.89 20.70 -4.50
C SER A 241 5.64 21.94 -5.34
N SER A 242 6.17 23.07 -4.90
CA SER A 242 6.26 24.29 -5.70
C SER A 242 7.60 24.97 -5.44
N ASN A 243 7.98 25.85 -6.31
CA ASN A 243 9.28 26.54 -6.20
C ASN A 243 9.14 28.09 -6.18
N GLY A 244 7.91 28.60 -6.14
CA GLY A 244 7.69 30.05 -6.07
C GLY A 244 8.53 30.80 -7.11
N ASN A 245 9.31 31.77 -6.68
CA ASN A 245 10.23 32.55 -7.54
C ASN A 245 11.59 31.87 -7.75
N SER A 246 11.76 30.64 -7.31
CA SER A 246 12.99 29.85 -7.44
C SER A 246 12.95 28.89 -8.63
N SER A 247 14.03 28.13 -8.82
CA SER A 247 14.18 27.13 -9.87
C SER A 247 14.41 25.71 -9.32
N GLN A 248 14.05 25.46 -8.06
CA GLN A 248 14.22 24.16 -7.44
C GLN A 248 13.50 23.05 -8.19
N THR A 249 14.19 21.96 -8.45
CA THR A 249 13.58 20.73 -8.97
C THR A 249 13.37 19.72 -7.85
N CYS A 250 12.16 19.17 -7.80
CA CYS A 250 11.81 18.11 -6.85
C CYS A 250 11.48 16.83 -7.61
N PHE A 251 12.14 15.72 -7.23
CA PHE A 251 11.93 14.40 -7.78
C PHE A 251 11.47 13.43 -6.71
N LEU A 252 10.49 12.61 -7.04
CA LEU A 252 10.04 11.48 -6.25
C LEU A 252 10.53 10.18 -6.91
N HIS A 253 11.20 9.30 -6.17
CA HIS A 253 11.75 8.06 -6.71
C HIS A 253 10.95 6.81 -6.32
N SER A 254 10.29 6.84 -5.18
CA SER A 254 9.39 5.78 -4.72
C SER A 254 8.31 6.34 -3.83
N TRP A 255 7.16 5.70 -3.81
CA TRP A 255 6.08 6.06 -2.89
C TRP A 255 5.24 4.84 -2.54
N ASN A 256 5.14 4.55 -1.24
CA ASN A 256 4.34 3.47 -0.70
C ASN A 256 3.35 4.03 0.31
N PHE A 257 2.16 3.49 0.34
CA PHE A 257 1.15 3.83 1.32
C PHE A 257 0.39 2.58 1.76
N LYS A 258 0.07 2.49 3.03
CA LYS A 258 -0.68 1.37 3.60
C LYS A 258 -1.58 1.84 4.74
N LEU A 259 -2.88 1.55 4.67
CA LEU A 259 -3.76 1.59 5.82
C LEU A 259 -3.53 0.36 6.70
N ARG A 260 -3.47 0.58 8.00
CA ARG A 260 -3.33 -0.46 9.02
C ARG A 260 -4.60 -0.49 9.87
N ARG A 261 -5.45 -1.47 9.62
CA ARG A 261 -6.61 -1.73 10.47
C ARG A 261 -6.17 -2.67 11.58
N VAL A 262 -6.27 -2.23 12.83
CA VAL A 262 -6.07 -3.10 13.97
C VAL A 262 -7.41 -3.78 14.24
N PRO A 263 -7.50 -5.12 14.19
CA PRO A 263 -8.73 -5.81 14.53
C PRO A 263 -9.16 -5.45 15.96
N LEU A 264 -10.45 -5.17 16.18
CA LEU A 264 -11.01 -4.75 17.48
C LEU A 264 -10.66 -5.72 18.63
N TRP A 265 -10.42 -6.99 18.33
CA TRP A 265 -10.02 -8.01 19.33
C TRP A 265 -8.53 -7.95 19.71
N MET A 266 -7.70 -7.15 19.01
CA MET A 266 -6.28 -6.94 19.32
C MET A 266 -6.04 -5.77 20.28
N HIS A 267 -7.04 -4.97 20.58
CA HIS A 267 -6.92 -3.97 21.62
C HIS A 267 -6.92 -4.69 22.98
N SER A 268 -5.74 -4.95 23.53
CA SER A 268 -5.63 -5.11 24.96
C SER A 268 -6.14 -3.80 25.57
N GLN A 269 -7.27 -3.86 26.25
CA GLN A 269 -7.68 -2.73 27.09
C GLN A 269 -6.49 -2.33 27.98
N PRO A 270 -6.15 -1.04 28.09
CA PRO A 270 -5.15 -0.63 29.07
C PRO A 270 -5.57 -1.20 30.40
N LEU A 271 -4.71 -2.04 30.99
CA LEU A 271 -4.95 -2.58 32.32
C LEU A 271 -5.03 -1.39 33.27
N ASP A 272 -6.15 -1.24 33.95
CA ASP A 272 -6.33 -0.18 34.94
C ASP A 272 -5.24 -0.34 36.01
N PRO A 273 -4.34 0.64 36.20
CA PRO A 273 -3.29 0.56 37.22
C PRO A 273 -3.84 0.36 38.64
N GLN A 274 -5.12 0.72 38.89
CA GLN A 274 -5.77 0.53 40.17
C GLN A 274 -6.18 -0.93 40.44
N ASP A 275 -6.39 -1.72 39.40
CA ASP A 275 -6.66 -3.16 39.57
C ASP A 275 -5.42 -3.94 40.01
N PHE A 276 -4.22 -3.48 39.67
CA PHE A 276 -2.98 -4.07 40.17
C PHE A 276 -2.68 -3.76 41.63
N ALA A 277 -3.09 -2.58 42.11
CA ALA A 277 -2.86 -2.18 43.51
C ALA A 277 -3.74 -2.95 44.51
N LYS A 278 -4.81 -3.60 44.06
CA LYS A 278 -5.78 -4.31 44.91
C LYS A 278 -5.53 -5.82 45.07
N HIS A 279 -4.61 -6.40 44.28
CA HIS A 279 -4.36 -7.86 44.30
C HIS A 279 -2.88 -8.20 44.39
N GLU A 280 -2.27 -8.01 45.57
CA GLU A 280 -1.11 -8.80 45.96
C GLU A 280 -1.60 -10.23 46.37
N LYS A 281 -1.89 -11.07 45.37
CA LYS A 281 -1.94 -12.52 45.53
C LYS A 281 -0.85 -13.13 44.65
N PRO A 282 -0.09 -14.13 45.16
CA PRO A 282 1.00 -14.75 44.42
C PRO A 282 0.48 -15.32 43.11
N MET A 283 1.14 -14.94 42.00
CA MET A 283 0.82 -15.46 40.68
C MET A 283 0.98 -16.98 40.62
N VAL A 284 -0.14 -17.69 40.66
CA VAL A 284 -0.20 -19.09 40.23
C VAL A 284 -0.09 -19.05 38.69
N VAL A 285 1.04 -19.51 38.18
CA VAL A 285 1.27 -19.70 36.75
C VAL A 285 0.24 -20.68 36.22
N GLN A 286 -0.85 -20.20 35.65
CA GLN A 286 -1.80 -21.03 34.92
C GLN A 286 -1.13 -21.56 33.66
N LYS A 287 -0.80 -22.84 33.68
CA LYS A 287 -0.30 -23.61 32.55
C LYS A 287 -1.30 -23.48 31.38
N LYS A 288 -0.90 -22.81 30.30
CA LYS A 288 -1.69 -22.65 29.06
C LYS A 288 -1.95 -24.02 28.41
N SER A 289 -3.03 -24.71 28.79
CA SER A 289 -3.48 -25.95 28.12
C SER A 289 -4.36 -25.71 26.88
N GLY A 290 -4.66 -24.44 26.56
CA GLY A 290 -5.55 -24.11 25.43
C GLY A 290 -4.94 -24.21 24.01
N CYS A 291 -3.61 -24.32 23.92
CA CYS A 291 -2.95 -24.38 22.59
C CYS A 291 -3.12 -25.76 21.93
N ILE A 292 -3.09 -26.83 22.74
CA ILE A 292 -3.25 -28.21 22.25
C ILE A 292 -4.68 -28.44 21.75
N LEU A 293 -5.69 -27.91 22.46
CA LEU A 293 -7.09 -28.05 22.04
C LEU A 293 -7.37 -27.30 20.72
N LYS A 294 -6.79 -26.11 20.53
CA LYS A 294 -6.90 -25.37 19.29
C LYS A 294 -6.15 -26.04 18.13
N MET A 295 -5.00 -26.66 18.39
CA MET A 295 -4.30 -27.47 17.37
C MET A 295 -5.09 -28.74 17.02
N LEU A 296 -5.68 -29.42 18.01
CA LEU A 296 -6.51 -30.59 17.76
C LEU A 296 -7.78 -30.25 16.96
N THR A 297 -8.46 -29.14 17.28
CA THR A 297 -9.63 -28.71 16.51
C THR A 297 -9.25 -28.30 15.08
N ALA A 298 -8.10 -27.63 14.86
CA ALA A 298 -7.62 -27.30 13.54
C ALA A 298 -7.26 -28.55 12.71
N MET A 299 -6.66 -29.56 13.32
CA MET A 299 -6.36 -30.83 12.65
C MET A 299 -7.63 -31.61 12.29
N ILE A 300 -8.60 -31.70 13.20
CA ILE A 300 -9.88 -32.38 12.95
C ILE A 300 -10.66 -31.70 11.82
N PHE A 301 -10.69 -30.35 11.82
CA PHE A 301 -11.34 -29.60 10.72
C PHE A 301 -10.60 -29.76 9.40
N GLY A 302 -9.27 -29.72 9.40
CA GLY A 302 -8.45 -29.90 8.21
C GLY A 302 -8.61 -31.28 7.57
N THR A 303 -8.65 -32.34 8.40
CA THR A 303 -8.86 -33.71 7.91
C THR A 303 -10.29 -33.93 7.40
N ALA A 304 -11.31 -33.36 8.05
CA ALA A 304 -12.69 -33.45 7.61
C ALA A 304 -12.90 -32.73 6.25
N CYS A 305 -12.32 -31.53 6.09
CA CYS A 305 -12.37 -30.81 4.83
C CYS A 305 -11.59 -31.53 3.71
N GLY A 306 -10.43 -32.10 4.02
CA GLY A 306 -9.64 -32.90 3.08
C GLY A 306 -10.37 -34.15 2.60
N ALA A 307 -11.00 -34.88 3.52
CA ALA A 307 -11.80 -36.06 3.20
C ALA A 307 -13.01 -35.71 2.31
N MET A 308 -13.75 -34.63 2.64
CA MET A 308 -14.86 -34.16 1.79
C MET A 308 -14.38 -33.75 0.39
N GLY A 309 -13.25 -33.08 0.26
CA GLY A 309 -12.65 -32.74 -1.02
C GLY A 309 -12.29 -33.97 -1.85
N ALA A 310 -11.67 -34.98 -1.23
CA ALA A 310 -11.34 -36.25 -1.89
C ALA A 310 -12.60 -37.02 -2.33
N PHE A 311 -13.64 -37.05 -1.50
CA PHE A 311 -14.93 -37.66 -1.85
C PHE A 311 -15.60 -36.94 -3.02
N MET A 312 -15.50 -35.61 -3.09
CA MET A 312 -16.06 -34.82 -4.19
C MET A 312 -15.34 -35.09 -5.52
N VAL A 313 -14.01 -35.20 -5.48
CA VAL A 313 -13.22 -35.55 -6.66
C VAL A 313 -13.52 -36.96 -7.13
N LEU A 314 -13.59 -37.94 -6.22
CA LEU A 314 -13.95 -39.32 -6.54
C LEU A 314 -15.39 -39.41 -7.07
N TYR A 315 -16.32 -38.66 -6.53
CA TYR A 315 -17.71 -38.61 -6.99
C TYR A 315 -17.81 -38.03 -8.42
N LEU A 316 -17.11 -36.93 -8.68
CA LEU A 316 -17.03 -36.38 -10.03
C LEU A 316 -16.35 -37.34 -11.01
N TRP A 317 -15.30 -38.04 -10.56
CA TRP A 317 -14.65 -39.09 -11.38
C TRP A 317 -15.59 -40.24 -11.71
N THR A 318 -16.45 -40.68 -10.77
CA THR A 318 -17.43 -41.76 -11.04
C THR A 318 -18.53 -41.31 -11.99
N ILE A 319 -18.93 -40.04 -11.98
CA ILE A 319 -19.96 -39.49 -12.88
C ILE A 319 -19.40 -39.24 -14.29
N PHE A 320 -18.21 -38.63 -14.35
CA PHE A 320 -17.64 -38.17 -15.63
C PHE A 320 -16.59 -39.14 -16.21
N GLY A 321 -15.89 -39.92 -15.37
CA GLY A 321 -14.84 -40.84 -15.77
C GLY A 321 -15.38 -42.19 -16.25
N ASN A 322 -16.62 -42.56 -15.93
CA ASN A 322 -17.17 -43.89 -16.26
C ASN A 322 -18.00 -43.94 -17.57
N ARG A 323 -17.81 -42.93 -18.45
CA ARG A 323 -18.27 -43.05 -19.83
C ARG A 323 -17.22 -43.80 -20.64
N ARG A 324 -17.24 -45.15 -20.56
CA ARG A 324 -16.59 -45.96 -21.59
C ARG A 324 -17.37 -45.71 -22.87
N PRO A 325 -16.71 -45.35 -23.98
CA PRO A 325 -17.37 -45.40 -25.30
C PRO A 325 -17.78 -46.87 -25.55
N VAL A 326 -19.06 -47.10 -25.75
CA VAL A 326 -19.59 -48.34 -26.24
C VAL A 326 -19.05 -48.49 -27.65
N MET A 327 -18.11 -49.39 -27.86
CA MET A 327 -17.71 -49.77 -29.22
C MET A 327 -18.84 -50.57 -29.82
N PRO A 328 -19.28 -50.27 -31.05
CA PRO A 328 -20.19 -51.17 -31.80
C PRO A 328 -19.48 -52.47 -32.12
N GLU A 329 -20.17 -53.58 -31.88
CA GLU A 329 -19.76 -54.94 -32.27
C GLU A 329 -19.50 -55.05 -33.76
N GLU A 330 -18.40 -55.73 -34.03
CA GLU A 330 -18.05 -56.59 -35.22
C GLU A 330 -18.33 -56.11 -36.65
N CYS A 331 -17.22 -55.82 -37.31
CA CYS A 331 -17.02 -56.27 -38.68
C CYS A 331 -15.71 -57.05 -38.71
N SER A 332 -15.85 -58.37 -38.96
CA SER A 332 -14.78 -59.30 -39.26
C SER A 332 -14.19 -59.01 -40.65
N VAL A 333 -12.94 -58.51 -40.65
CA VAL A 333 -12.14 -58.42 -41.88
C VAL A 333 -10.92 -59.34 -41.71
N PRO A 334 -10.62 -60.18 -42.63
CA PRO A 334 -9.51 -61.17 -42.56
C PRO A 334 -8.16 -60.46 -42.60
N PRO A 335 -7.11 -61.05 -42.02
CA PRO A 335 -5.79 -60.42 -41.91
C PRO A 335 -5.14 -60.24 -43.29
N VAL A 336 -4.73 -59.01 -43.57
CA VAL A 336 -3.89 -58.66 -44.71
C VAL A 336 -2.44 -58.70 -44.23
N ASP A 337 -1.63 -59.58 -44.83
CA ASP A 337 -0.21 -59.69 -44.64
C ASP A 337 0.47 -58.37 -45.09
N PHE A 338 1.13 -57.71 -44.22
CA PHE A 338 1.99 -56.55 -44.54
C PHE A 338 3.46 -57.00 -44.64
N GLU A 339 3.97 -57.01 -45.83
CA GLU A 339 5.38 -57.22 -46.14
C GLU A 339 6.17 -55.95 -45.89
N TYR A 340 7.11 -55.98 -44.90
CA TYR A 340 7.98 -54.88 -44.60
C TYR A 340 9.13 -54.77 -45.60
N LYS A 341 9.09 -53.69 -46.41
CA LYS A 341 10.22 -53.33 -47.30
C LYS A 341 11.23 -52.51 -46.48
N LYS A 342 12.42 -53.09 -46.28
CA LYS A 342 13.55 -52.37 -45.63
C LYS A 342 13.99 -51.18 -46.48
N VAL A 343 13.89 -49.97 -45.96
CA VAL A 343 14.50 -48.79 -46.56
C VAL A 343 15.92 -48.64 -46.02
N LYS A 344 16.90 -48.68 -46.95
CA LYS A 344 18.31 -48.44 -46.65
C LYS A 344 18.56 -46.95 -46.66
N VAL A 345 18.94 -46.42 -45.49
CA VAL A 345 19.38 -45.00 -45.35
C VAL A 345 20.84 -44.95 -45.77
N ILE A 346 21.15 -44.21 -46.83
CA ILE A 346 22.51 -43.87 -47.25
C ILE A 346 22.87 -42.56 -46.52
N VAL A 347 23.90 -42.61 -45.72
CA VAL A 347 24.51 -41.44 -45.08
C VAL A 347 25.64 -40.98 -45.97
N ASP A 348 25.46 -39.85 -46.65
CA ASP A 348 26.56 -39.19 -47.40
C ASP A 348 27.39 -38.37 -46.40
N LYS A 349 28.67 -38.74 -46.31
CA LYS A 349 29.74 -37.99 -45.69
C LYS A 349 30.13 -36.82 -46.59
N ALA A 350 29.92 -35.60 -46.17
CA ALA A 350 30.58 -34.47 -46.81
C ALA A 350 31.99 -34.29 -46.24
N ILE A 351 32.93 -34.23 -47.15
CA ILE A 351 34.38 -34.11 -47.00
C ILE A 351 34.75 -32.63 -46.75
N GLU A 352 35.63 -32.42 -45.80
CA GLU A 352 36.47 -31.24 -45.66
C GLU A 352 37.36 -31.05 -46.88
N ASP A 353 37.57 -29.80 -47.26
CA ASP A 353 38.81 -29.19 -47.75
C ASP A 353 38.49 -27.69 -47.96
N GLY A 354 39.18 -26.67 -47.43
CA GLY A 354 40.60 -26.50 -47.37
C GLY A 354 41.01 -25.28 -48.24
N LYS A 355 41.45 -24.19 -47.56
CA LYS A 355 42.39 -23.16 -48.11
C LYS A 355 41.87 -22.16 -49.17
N HIS A 356 41.73 -20.93 -48.84
CA HIS A 356 42.73 -19.84 -49.03
C HIS A 356 42.23 -18.58 -48.30
#